data_0cf63aebeee39ab4c84ecf4af91d0e4b
#
_entry.id   0cf63aebeee39ab4c84ecf4af91d0e4b
#
_cell.length_a   1.000
_cell.length_b   1.000
_cell.length_c   1.000
_cell.angle_alpha   90.00
_cell.angle_beta   90.00
_cell.angle_gamma   90.00
#
_symmetry.space_group_name_H-M   'P 1'
#
loop_
_entity.id
_entity.type
_entity.pdbx_description
1 polymer ?
#
loop_
_entity_poly.entity_id
_entity_poly.type
_entity_poly.pdbx_seq_one_letter_code
_entity_poly.pdbx_strand_id
1 'polypeptide(L)'
;MSTITQSAQYITFRLGDELFAVNVAQVREVLDLTQITKVPTAPAYMRGVVNVRGSAIPVVDLRRRFGLPPGTETVNTRILVLELAIDGESAVLGGIADSVHEVIELEPGQINPPPTIAMRWRSEFIQGMGKRGDEFIILLDINAVFSANDLTAIQSTAAESGSVAAG
;
A
#
# COMPACT_ATOMS: atom_id res chain seq x y z
N MET A 1 -11.79 11.04 10.38
CA MET A 1 -11.98 9.60 10.46
C MET A 1 -13.01 9.15 9.44
N SER A 2 -12.64 8.22 8.62
CA SER A 2 -13.56 7.77 7.59
C SER A 2 -14.59 6.82 8.18
N THR A 3 -15.86 7.11 7.90
CA THR A 3 -16.97 6.26 8.28
C THR A 3 -17.49 5.56 7.04
N ILE A 4 -17.57 4.25 7.10
CA ILE A 4 -18.03 3.47 5.97
C ILE A 4 -19.56 3.43 6.04
N THR A 5 -20.20 4.13 5.11
CA THR A 5 -21.66 4.25 5.07
C THR A 5 -22.28 3.57 3.87
N GLN A 6 -21.45 3.12 2.92
CA GLN A 6 -21.91 2.48 1.69
C GLN A 6 -21.07 1.26 1.41
N SER A 7 -21.63 0.30 0.67
CA SER A 7 -20.83 -0.81 0.20
C SER A 7 -19.73 -0.32 -0.73
N ALA A 8 -18.60 -0.99 -0.71
CA ALA A 8 -17.46 -0.63 -1.53
C ALA A 8 -16.72 -1.89 -1.95
N GLN A 9 -15.96 -1.77 -3.02
CA GLN A 9 -15.12 -2.85 -3.50
C GLN A 9 -13.70 -2.66 -3.02
N TYR A 10 -13.06 -3.75 -2.63
CA TYR A 10 -11.72 -3.77 -2.09
C TYR A 10 -10.91 -4.82 -2.82
N ILE A 11 -9.67 -4.48 -3.18
CA ILE A 11 -8.75 -5.46 -3.73
C ILE A 11 -7.97 -6.08 -2.57
N THR A 12 -7.89 -7.41 -2.55
CA THR A 12 -7.23 -8.13 -1.49
C THR A 12 -5.80 -8.48 -1.89
N PHE A 13 -4.91 -8.47 -0.92
CA PHE A 13 -3.50 -8.82 -1.14
C PHE A 13 -2.91 -9.37 0.16
N ARG A 14 -1.81 -10.10 0.04
CA ARG A 14 -1.14 -10.68 1.19
C ARG A 14 0.19 -10.00 1.47
N LEU A 15 0.46 -9.86 2.76
CA LEU A 15 1.79 -9.52 3.28
C LEU A 15 2.07 -10.57 4.36
N GLY A 16 2.97 -11.51 4.04
CA GLY A 16 3.20 -12.66 4.91
C GLY A 16 1.95 -13.53 4.99
N ASP A 17 1.53 -13.83 6.20
CA ASP A 17 0.36 -14.66 6.43
C ASP A 17 -0.93 -13.85 6.58
N GLU A 18 -0.84 -12.53 6.53
CA GLU A 18 -1.98 -11.67 6.76
C GLU A 18 -2.63 -11.23 5.45
N LEU A 19 -3.96 -11.20 5.45
CA LEU A 19 -4.73 -10.75 4.29
C LEU A 19 -5.18 -9.31 4.52
N PHE A 20 -4.85 -8.46 3.57
CA PHE A 20 -5.15 -7.03 3.60
C PHE A 20 -6.05 -6.67 2.43
N ALA A 21 -6.68 -5.52 2.53
CA ALA A 21 -7.45 -4.98 1.42
C ALA A 21 -7.40 -3.46 1.41
N VAL A 22 -7.45 -2.89 0.21
CA VAL A 22 -7.56 -1.44 0.02
C VAL A 22 -8.72 -1.17 -0.92
N ASN A 23 -9.35 -0.01 -0.76
CA ASN A 23 -10.44 0.39 -1.62
C ASN A 23 -9.97 0.44 -3.07
N VAL A 24 -10.72 -0.17 -3.95
CA VAL A 24 -10.33 -0.29 -5.36
C VAL A 24 -10.21 1.09 -6.04
N ALA A 25 -10.92 2.08 -5.53
CA ALA A 25 -10.83 3.44 -6.06
C ALA A 25 -9.45 4.06 -5.86
N GLN A 26 -8.65 3.54 -4.93
CA GLN A 26 -7.30 4.02 -4.67
C GLN A 26 -6.23 3.23 -5.41
N VAL A 27 -6.60 2.20 -6.14
CA VAL A 27 -5.67 1.37 -6.90
C VAL A 27 -5.75 1.76 -8.37
N ARG A 28 -4.67 2.30 -8.91
CA ARG A 28 -4.64 2.66 -10.32
C ARG A 28 -4.39 1.45 -11.19
N GLU A 29 -3.48 0.58 -10.78
CA GLU A 29 -3.18 -0.65 -11.51
C GLU A 29 -2.35 -1.58 -10.64
N VAL A 30 -2.24 -2.81 -11.08
CA VAL A 30 -1.40 -3.83 -10.45
C VAL A 30 -0.36 -4.25 -11.48
N LEU A 31 0.91 -4.20 -11.10
CA LEU A 31 2.01 -4.52 -11.99
C LEU A 31 2.71 -5.78 -11.53
N ASP A 32 3.24 -6.53 -12.48
CA ASP A 32 4.17 -7.59 -12.16
C ASP A 32 5.42 -6.96 -11.55
N LEU A 33 6.12 -7.71 -10.72
CA LEU A 33 7.36 -7.22 -10.16
C LEU A 33 8.37 -7.03 -11.30
N THR A 34 8.87 -5.82 -11.40
CA THR A 34 9.83 -5.44 -12.42
C THR A 34 11.08 -4.89 -11.75
N GLN A 35 12.05 -4.51 -12.54
CA GLN A 35 13.30 -3.99 -12.01
C GLN A 35 13.07 -2.69 -11.26
N ILE A 36 13.49 -2.65 -10.00
CA ILE A 36 13.39 -1.48 -9.14
C ILE A 36 14.77 -0.84 -9.04
N THR A 37 14.85 0.42 -9.39
CA THR A 37 16.10 1.17 -9.30
C THR A 37 16.22 1.71 -7.88
N LYS A 38 17.29 1.30 -7.19
CA LYS A 38 17.52 1.74 -5.81
C LYS A 38 17.95 3.20 -5.76
N VAL A 39 17.52 3.87 -4.71
CA VAL A 39 17.91 5.26 -4.46
C VAL A 39 18.65 5.28 -3.12
N PRO A 40 19.95 5.69 -3.11
CA PRO A 40 20.82 5.53 -1.94
C PRO A 40 20.36 6.25 -0.67
N THR A 41 19.71 7.40 -0.81
CA THR A 41 19.30 8.20 0.36
C THR A 41 17.84 8.03 0.72
N ALA A 42 17.21 6.98 0.18
CA ALA A 42 15.79 6.75 0.40
C ALA A 42 15.48 6.34 1.85
N PRO A 43 14.26 6.62 2.34
CA PRO A 43 13.81 6.05 3.62
C PRO A 43 13.92 4.53 3.61
N ALA A 44 14.06 3.94 4.79
CA ALA A 44 14.29 2.50 4.92
C ALA A 44 13.19 1.65 4.26
N TYR A 45 11.94 2.10 4.29
CA TYR A 45 10.83 1.36 3.69
C TYR A 45 10.69 1.58 2.18
N MET A 46 11.45 2.49 1.60
CA MET A 46 11.41 2.74 0.16
C MET A 46 12.41 1.84 -0.56
N ARG A 47 11.91 1.02 -1.47
CA ARG A 47 12.75 0.10 -2.25
C ARG A 47 13.46 0.80 -3.39
N GLY A 48 12.88 1.84 -3.91
CA GLY A 48 13.44 2.57 -5.04
C GLY A 48 12.34 3.12 -5.93
N VAL A 49 12.60 3.19 -7.23
CA VAL A 49 11.63 3.67 -8.21
C VAL A 49 11.50 2.67 -9.35
N VAL A 50 10.32 2.64 -9.95
CA VAL A 50 10.07 1.87 -11.18
C VAL A 50 9.61 2.82 -12.27
N ASN A 51 9.90 2.46 -13.50
CA ASN A 51 9.43 3.20 -14.66
C ASN A 51 8.07 2.65 -15.08
N VAL A 52 7.05 3.50 -15.02
CA VAL A 52 5.71 3.15 -15.48
C VAL A 52 5.33 4.18 -16.54
N ARG A 53 5.31 3.75 -17.78
CA ARG A 53 4.95 4.61 -18.93
C ARG A 53 5.75 5.91 -18.97
N GLY A 54 7.04 5.83 -18.64
CA GLY A 54 7.91 7.00 -18.66
C GLY A 54 7.93 7.80 -17.36
N SER A 55 7.15 7.45 -16.38
CA SER A 55 7.13 8.13 -15.09
C SER A 55 7.87 7.30 -14.04
N ALA A 56 8.67 7.97 -13.22
CA ALA A 56 9.35 7.33 -12.10
C ALA A 56 8.37 7.28 -10.92
N ILE A 57 7.93 6.08 -10.57
CA ILE A 57 6.99 5.87 -9.48
C ILE A 57 7.77 5.32 -8.29
N PRO A 58 7.73 5.99 -7.12
CA PRO A 58 8.39 5.45 -5.93
C PRO A 58 7.71 4.17 -5.47
N VAL A 59 8.52 3.20 -5.04
CA VAL A 59 8.04 1.89 -4.59
C VAL A 59 8.42 1.70 -3.14
N VAL A 60 7.44 1.40 -2.31
CA VAL A 60 7.64 1.16 -0.89
C VAL A 60 7.41 -0.30 -0.55
N ASP A 61 8.15 -0.78 0.44
CA ASP A 61 7.98 -2.11 0.98
C ASP A 61 6.95 -2.04 2.10
N LEU A 62 5.74 -2.51 1.83
CA LEU A 62 4.66 -2.43 2.80
C LEU A 62 4.94 -3.28 4.04
N ARG A 63 5.63 -4.41 3.89
CA ARG A 63 6.03 -5.20 5.06
C ARG A 63 6.87 -4.37 6.01
N ARG A 64 7.86 -3.69 5.46
CA ARG A 64 8.76 -2.87 6.27
C ARG A 64 8.01 -1.69 6.89
N ARG A 65 7.11 -1.08 6.13
CA ARG A 65 6.33 0.04 6.63
C ARG A 65 5.46 -0.35 7.82
N PHE A 66 4.95 -1.59 7.82
CA PHE A 66 4.09 -2.08 8.90
C PHE A 66 4.87 -2.81 10.00
N GLY A 67 6.19 -2.88 9.90
CA GLY A 67 6.99 -3.57 10.89
C GLY A 67 6.90 -5.09 10.83
N LEU A 68 6.51 -5.63 9.69
CA LEU A 68 6.45 -7.08 9.48
C LEU A 68 7.83 -7.60 9.10
N PRO A 69 8.10 -8.90 9.34
CA PRO A 69 9.36 -9.48 8.92
C PRO A 69 9.58 -9.34 7.42
N PRO A 70 10.84 -9.19 6.97
CA PRO A 70 11.10 -9.10 5.54
C PRO A 70 10.68 -10.37 4.82
N GLY A 71 10.20 -10.19 3.59
CA GLY A 71 9.77 -11.29 2.75
C GLY A 71 10.72 -11.52 1.59
N THR A 72 10.53 -12.64 0.91
CA THR A 72 11.28 -13.00 -0.28
C THR A 72 10.40 -12.77 -1.49
N GLU A 73 10.95 -12.15 -2.52
CA GLU A 73 10.24 -11.96 -3.78
C GLU A 73 10.02 -13.31 -4.46
N THR A 74 8.82 -13.50 -4.99
CA THR A 74 8.44 -14.72 -5.70
C THR A 74 7.79 -14.33 -7.02
N VAL A 75 7.38 -15.34 -7.80
CA VAL A 75 6.65 -15.09 -9.04
C VAL A 75 5.28 -14.46 -8.78
N ASN A 76 4.80 -14.52 -7.54
CA ASN A 76 3.51 -13.95 -7.16
C ASN A 76 3.61 -12.51 -6.67
N THR A 77 4.82 -12.01 -6.44
CA THR A 77 5.02 -10.64 -5.95
C THR A 77 4.51 -9.63 -6.97
N ARG A 78 3.78 -8.63 -6.48
CA ARG A 78 3.17 -7.61 -7.33
C ARG A 78 3.42 -6.23 -6.76
N ILE A 79 3.28 -5.23 -7.61
CA ILE A 79 3.32 -3.83 -7.20
C ILE A 79 1.92 -3.26 -7.38
N LEU A 80 1.34 -2.80 -6.28
CA LEU A 80 0.07 -2.09 -6.30
C LEU A 80 0.36 -0.62 -6.52
N VAL A 81 -0.07 -0.06 -7.64
CA VAL A 81 0.10 1.37 -7.89
C VAL A 81 -1.09 2.08 -7.24
N LEU A 82 -0.79 2.85 -6.21
CA LEU A 82 -1.78 3.47 -5.33
C LEU A 82 -1.81 4.97 -5.54
N GLU A 83 -3.01 5.53 -5.45
CA GLU A 83 -3.19 6.98 -5.46
C GLU A 83 -3.65 7.42 -4.09
N LEU A 84 -2.87 8.33 -3.51
CA LEU A 84 -3.12 8.87 -2.17
C LEU A 84 -3.57 10.31 -2.26
N ALA A 85 -4.41 10.71 -1.31
CA ALA A 85 -4.80 12.10 -1.15
C ALA A 85 -4.45 12.54 0.26
N ILE A 86 -3.47 13.44 0.40
CA ILE A 86 -3.02 13.94 1.69
C ILE A 86 -2.91 15.45 1.60
N ASP A 87 -3.58 16.14 2.53
CA ASP A 87 -3.61 17.59 2.60
C ASP A 87 -4.04 18.24 1.27
N GLY A 88 -5.01 17.60 0.61
CA GLY A 88 -5.55 18.11 -0.64
C GLY A 88 -4.71 17.82 -1.87
N GLU A 89 -3.56 17.18 -1.70
CA GLU A 89 -2.68 16.85 -2.80
C GLU A 89 -2.75 15.37 -3.13
N SER A 90 -2.62 15.06 -4.41
CA SER A 90 -2.62 13.70 -4.90
C SER A 90 -1.19 13.21 -5.09
N ALA A 91 -0.93 11.99 -4.69
CA ALA A 91 0.38 11.36 -4.85
C ALA A 91 0.19 9.93 -5.32
N VAL A 92 1.12 9.45 -6.16
CA VAL A 92 1.09 8.08 -6.67
C VAL A 92 2.34 7.36 -6.20
N LEU A 93 2.16 6.18 -5.64
CA LEU A 93 3.29 5.33 -5.26
C LEU A 93 2.92 3.87 -5.46
N GLY A 94 3.94 3.02 -5.52
CA GLY A 94 3.76 1.58 -5.61
C GLY A 94 4.00 0.94 -4.26
N GLY A 95 3.15 -0.01 -3.88
CA GLY A 95 3.35 -0.83 -2.70
C GLY A 95 3.62 -2.26 -3.11
N ILE A 96 4.68 -2.86 -2.56
CA ILE A 96 5.02 -4.25 -2.86
C ILE A 96 4.15 -5.16 -2.01
N ALA A 97 3.41 -6.05 -2.67
CA ALA A 97 2.60 -7.07 -2.03
C ALA A 97 3.14 -8.45 -2.39
N ASP A 98 3.05 -9.39 -1.46
CA ASP A 98 3.51 -10.75 -1.70
C ASP A 98 2.69 -11.44 -2.77
N SER A 99 1.40 -11.15 -2.81
CA SER A 99 0.49 -11.62 -3.84
C SER A 99 -0.76 -10.76 -3.82
N VAL A 100 -1.41 -10.64 -4.97
CA VAL A 100 -2.66 -9.89 -5.10
C VAL A 100 -3.75 -10.90 -5.48
N HIS A 101 -4.89 -10.78 -4.85
CA HIS A 101 -6.00 -11.72 -5.02
C HIS A 101 -7.22 -11.02 -5.61
N GLU A 102 -8.40 -11.49 -5.25
CA GLU A 102 -9.63 -11.03 -5.86
C GLU A 102 -10.11 -9.69 -5.30
N VAL A 103 -11.00 -9.07 -6.04
CA VAL A 103 -11.75 -7.91 -5.57
C VAL A 103 -12.99 -8.44 -4.85
N ILE A 104 -13.25 -7.94 -3.65
CA ILE A 104 -14.42 -8.30 -2.87
C ILE A 104 -15.26 -7.07 -2.62
N GLU A 105 -16.56 -7.28 -2.43
CA GLU A 105 -17.46 -6.21 -2.04
C GLU A 105 -17.83 -6.41 -0.58
N LEU A 106 -17.74 -5.35 0.20
CA LEU A 106 -18.13 -5.37 1.61
C LEU A 106 -19.16 -4.28 1.88
N GLU A 107 -20.23 -4.66 2.56
CA GLU A 107 -21.23 -3.72 3.05
C GLU A 107 -20.78 -3.18 4.41
N PRO A 108 -21.29 -2.00 4.82
CA PRO A 108 -20.87 -1.43 6.10
C PRO A 108 -21.08 -2.37 7.29
N GLY A 109 -22.14 -3.17 7.27
CA GLY A 109 -22.41 -4.12 8.34
C GLY A 109 -21.42 -5.28 8.41
N GLN A 110 -20.63 -5.49 7.38
CA GLN A 110 -19.65 -6.55 7.32
C GLN A 110 -18.26 -6.08 7.78
N ILE A 111 -18.14 -4.81 8.13
CA ILE A 111 -16.87 -4.21 8.55
C ILE A 111 -16.95 -3.90 10.04
N ASN A 112 -16.03 -4.48 10.79
CA ASN A 112 -15.96 -4.34 12.23
C ASN A 112 -14.75 -3.48 12.61
N PRO A 113 -14.82 -2.79 13.77
CA PRO A 113 -13.65 -2.06 14.24
C PRO A 113 -12.51 -3.03 14.58
N PRO A 114 -11.25 -2.58 14.46
CA PRO A 114 -10.12 -3.45 14.78
C PRO A 114 -10.08 -3.74 16.29
N PRO A 115 -9.74 -4.97 16.68
CA PRO A 115 -9.57 -5.30 18.10
C PRO A 115 -8.34 -4.58 18.65
N THR A 116 -8.51 -3.86 19.76
CA THR A 116 -7.46 -3.03 20.33
C THR A 116 -6.35 -3.84 20.99
N ILE A 117 -6.67 -5.04 21.48
CA ILE A 117 -5.72 -5.83 22.27
C ILE A 117 -4.75 -6.62 21.40
N ALA A 118 -5.18 -7.06 20.23
CA ALA A 118 -4.40 -7.97 19.39
C ALA A 118 -3.52 -7.24 18.37
N MET A 119 -3.62 -5.93 18.26
CA MET A 119 -2.94 -5.21 17.21
C MET A 119 -1.50 -4.90 17.58
N ARG A 120 -0.57 -5.46 16.83
CA ARG A 120 0.85 -5.16 16.96
C ARG A 120 1.24 -3.91 16.21
N TRP A 121 0.33 -3.42 15.38
CA TRP A 121 0.61 -2.27 14.54
C TRP A 121 -0.31 -1.13 14.91
N ARG A 122 -0.04 0.00 14.31
CA ARG A 122 -0.79 1.20 14.59
C ARG A 122 -2.21 1.05 14.04
N SER A 123 -3.19 1.08 14.94
CA SER A 123 -4.59 0.98 14.57
C SER A 123 -5.03 2.12 13.65
N GLU A 124 -4.29 3.22 13.63
CA GLU A 124 -4.58 4.35 12.75
C GLU A 124 -4.48 4.00 11.27
N PHE A 125 -3.72 2.94 10.92
CA PHE A 125 -3.60 2.48 9.54
C PHE A 125 -4.79 1.62 9.12
N ILE A 126 -5.61 1.22 10.07
CA ILE A 126 -6.66 0.24 9.83
C ILE A 126 -8.02 0.93 9.84
N GLN A 127 -8.71 0.85 8.71
CA GLN A 127 -10.05 1.39 8.58
C GLN A 127 -11.08 0.49 9.25
N GLY A 128 -10.85 -0.82 9.23
CA GLY A 128 -11.72 -1.79 9.83
C GLY A 128 -11.27 -3.19 9.48
N MET A 129 -12.07 -4.18 9.88
CA MET A 129 -11.78 -5.59 9.58
C MET A 129 -12.99 -6.24 8.96
N GLY A 130 -12.77 -6.92 7.85
CA GLY A 130 -13.76 -7.76 7.22
C GLY A 130 -13.45 -9.22 7.49
N LYS A 131 -14.26 -10.08 6.92
CA LYS A 131 -14.09 -11.52 7.09
C LYS A 131 -14.33 -12.23 5.77
N ARG A 132 -13.48 -13.18 5.46
CA ARG A 132 -13.61 -14.02 4.29
C ARG A 132 -13.48 -15.46 4.75
N GLY A 133 -14.62 -16.16 4.82
CA GLY A 133 -14.64 -17.47 5.46
C GLY A 133 -14.24 -17.33 6.92
N ASP A 134 -13.20 -18.04 7.34
CA ASP A 134 -12.67 -17.97 8.69
C ASP A 134 -11.50 -17.01 8.83
N GLU A 135 -11.09 -16.37 7.73
CA GLU A 135 -9.94 -15.50 7.73
C GLU A 135 -10.36 -14.03 7.82
N PHE A 136 -9.68 -13.27 8.68
CA PHE A 136 -9.92 -11.85 8.78
C PHE A 136 -9.19 -11.11 7.67
N ILE A 137 -9.83 -10.05 7.17
CA ILE A 137 -9.25 -9.16 6.18
C ILE A 137 -9.06 -7.81 6.84
N ILE A 138 -7.85 -7.30 6.77
CA ILE A 138 -7.52 -6.02 7.38
C ILE A 138 -7.68 -4.94 6.32
N LEU A 139 -8.68 -4.06 6.51
CA LEU A 139 -8.94 -2.96 5.59
C LEU A 139 -8.02 -1.80 5.95
N LEU A 140 -7.17 -1.43 5.01
CA LEU A 140 -6.21 -0.36 5.22
C LEU A 140 -6.78 0.99 4.81
N ASP A 141 -6.53 1.99 5.63
CA ASP A 141 -6.70 3.37 5.24
C ASP A 141 -5.36 3.82 4.66
N ILE A 142 -5.22 3.69 3.36
CA ILE A 142 -3.93 3.91 2.72
C ILE A 142 -3.47 5.36 2.86
N ASN A 143 -4.40 6.30 2.99
CA ASN A 143 -4.04 7.70 3.21
C ASN A 143 -3.43 7.91 4.60
N ALA A 144 -3.75 7.05 5.55
CA ALA A 144 -3.22 7.14 6.91
C ALA A 144 -1.89 6.41 7.07
N VAL A 145 -1.53 5.56 6.13
CA VAL A 145 -0.28 4.79 6.20
C VAL A 145 0.93 5.70 6.07
N PHE A 146 0.80 6.78 5.32
CA PHE A 146 1.88 7.73 5.10
C PHE A 146 1.47 9.13 5.56
N SER A 147 2.39 9.82 6.22
CA SER A 147 2.20 11.21 6.59
C SER A 147 2.60 12.11 5.42
N ALA A 148 2.27 13.41 5.52
CA ALA A 148 2.72 14.39 4.55
C ALA A 148 4.25 14.44 4.48
N ASN A 149 4.92 14.31 5.62
CA ASN A 149 6.39 14.28 5.65
C ASN A 149 6.95 13.04 4.95
N ASP A 150 6.32 11.89 5.14
CA ASP A 150 6.73 10.67 4.43
C ASP A 150 6.62 10.86 2.92
N LEU A 151 5.51 11.41 2.44
CA LEU A 151 5.31 11.64 1.02
C LEU A 151 6.33 12.62 0.46
N THR A 152 6.63 13.69 1.19
CA THR A 152 7.63 14.67 0.75
C THR A 152 8.99 13.99 0.60
N ALA A 153 9.40 13.16 1.55
CA ALA A 153 10.67 12.46 1.49
C ALA A 153 10.70 11.47 0.31
N ILE A 154 9.63 10.72 0.12
CA ILE A 154 9.53 9.73 -0.95
C ILE A 154 9.55 10.42 -2.31
N GLN A 155 8.76 11.47 -2.48
CA GLN A 155 8.66 12.17 -3.77
C GLN A 155 9.94 12.91 -4.11
N SER A 156 10.59 13.54 -3.14
CA SER A 156 11.87 14.21 -3.37
C SER A 156 12.93 13.23 -3.81
N THR A 157 12.99 12.06 -3.18
CA THR A 157 13.92 11.01 -3.55
C THR A 157 13.64 10.48 -4.96
N ALA A 158 12.37 10.27 -5.29
CA ALA A 158 11.98 9.80 -6.61
C ALA A 158 12.29 10.83 -7.69
N ALA A 159 12.08 12.12 -7.40
CA ALA A 159 12.37 13.19 -8.33
C ALA A 159 13.87 13.29 -8.63
N GLU A 160 14.70 13.16 -7.60
CA GLU A 160 16.16 13.14 -7.77
C GLU A 160 16.59 11.96 -8.64
N SER A 161 16.06 10.77 -8.37
CA SER A 161 16.35 9.59 -9.15
C SER A 161 15.87 9.74 -10.60
N GLY A 162 14.66 10.27 -10.78
CA GLY A 162 14.12 10.53 -12.11
C GLY A 162 14.97 11.54 -12.90
N SER A 163 15.43 12.59 -12.23
CA SER A 163 16.30 13.59 -12.85
C SER A 163 17.64 12.97 -13.27
N VAL A 164 18.23 12.15 -12.42
CA VAL A 164 19.49 11.45 -12.74
C VAL A 164 19.29 10.48 -13.90
N ALA A 165 18.17 9.76 -13.90
CA ALA A 165 17.88 8.81 -14.96
C ALA A 165 17.62 9.50 -16.30
N ALA A 166 17.12 10.73 -16.27
CA ALA A 166 16.85 11.51 -17.48
C ALA A 166 18.10 12.15 -18.05
N GLY A 167 19.13 12.28 -17.23
CA GLY A 167 20.42 12.86 -17.66
C GLY A 167 21.31 11.86 -18.42
#